data_d680c55c9610521247f0f6b0dcba2331
#
_entry.id   d680c55c9610521247f0f6b0dcba2331
#
_cell.length_a   1.000
_cell.length_b   1.000
_cell.length_c   1.000
_cell.angle_alpha   90.00
_cell.angle_beta   90.00
_cell.angle_gamma   90.00
#
_symmetry.space_group_name_H-M   'P 1'
#
loop_
_entity.id
_entity.type
_entity.pdbx_description
1 polymer ?
#
loop_
_entity_poly.entity_id
_entity_poly.type
_entity_poly.pdbx_seq_one_letter_code
_entity_poly.pdbx_strand_id
1 'polypeptide(L)'
;DLHSFPTRRSSDLGNSHALAAVAGLPARRARPGRAGLLEIDPAFEDALLGIKQASHLHVLYWLHQAPRQTLRRPTPHDGVLRGVFATRSPQRPNPIGMAVAQRLRREGARLLVSGLDCLDGTPLIDIKPYLPQADCVPGATLAWQPAPAPVPAPAP
;
A
#
# COMPACT_ATOMS: atom_id res chain seq x y z
N ASP A 1 -33.51 7.84 -0.29
CA ASP A 1 -33.18 6.39 -0.28
C ASP A 1 -31.69 6.20 -0.55
N LEU A 2 -30.94 6.11 0.55
CA LEU A 2 -29.51 5.77 0.56
C LEU A 2 -29.38 4.24 0.49
N HIS A 3 -29.85 3.62 -0.59
CA HIS A 3 -29.92 2.18 -0.62
C HIS A 3 -29.11 1.57 -1.74
N SER A 4 -28.28 0.69 -1.31
CA SER A 4 -27.69 -0.38 -2.11
C SER A 4 -26.48 0.00 -2.92
N PHE A 5 -25.33 0.14 -2.23
CA PHE A 5 -24.10 -0.28 -2.88
C PHE A 5 -24.21 -1.77 -3.14
N PRO A 6 -24.09 -2.24 -4.37
CA PRO A 6 -24.06 -3.66 -4.65
C PRO A 6 -22.87 -4.26 -3.89
N THR A 7 -23.14 -5.13 -2.94
CA THR A 7 -22.13 -5.96 -2.29
C THR A 7 -21.58 -6.90 -3.34
N ARG A 8 -20.56 -6.48 -4.07
CA ARG A 8 -19.80 -7.37 -4.94
C ARG A 8 -19.18 -8.45 -4.05
N ARG A 9 -19.53 -9.70 -4.30
CA ARG A 9 -18.92 -10.83 -3.61
C ARG A 9 -17.44 -10.85 -3.88
N SER A 10 -16.64 -11.23 -2.89
CA SER A 10 -15.18 -11.31 -2.98
C SER A 10 -14.64 -12.23 -4.09
N SER A 11 -15.51 -13.08 -4.69
CA SER A 11 -15.21 -13.84 -5.89
C SER A 11 -15.03 -12.98 -7.13
N ASP A 12 -15.59 -11.76 -7.14
CA ASP A 12 -15.53 -10.87 -8.31
C ASP A 12 -14.20 -10.13 -8.44
N LEU A 13 -13.39 -10.11 -7.37
CA LEU A 13 -12.00 -9.60 -7.43
C LEU A 13 -11.01 -10.67 -7.91
N GLY A 14 -11.49 -11.90 -8.08
CA GLY A 14 -10.63 -13.06 -8.42
C GLY A 14 -10.18 -13.13 -9.86
N ASN A 15 -10.69 -12.34 -10.78
CA ASN A 15 -10.44 -12.63 -12.19
C ASN A 15 -10.31 -11.47 -13.16
N SER A 16 -10.22 -10.22 -12.80
CA SER A 16 -10.28 -9.27 -13.87
C SER A 16 -9.48 -7.98 -13.80
N HIS A 17 -8.84 -7.59 -12.75
CA HIS A 17 -8.14 -6.28 -12.80
C HIS A 17 -6.94 -6.17 -11.84
N ALA A 18 -6.13 -7.21 -11.71
CA ALA A 18 -4.78 -6.98 -11.23
C ALA A 18 -4.03 -6.22 -12.33
N LEU A 19 -3.85 -4.91 -12.17
CA LEU A 19 -3.14 -4.07 -13.12
C LEU A 19 -1.70 -4.55 -13.33
N ALA A 20 -1.18 -5.36 -12.39
CA ALA A 20 0.20 -5.79 -12.40
C ALA A 20 0.56 -6.64 -11.19
N ALA A 21 1.80 -7.09 -11.14
CA ALA A 21 2.41 -7.69 -9.97
C ALA A 21 3.54 -6.82 -9.42
N VAL A 22 3.80 -6.92 -8.12
CA VAL A 22 4.99 -6.36 -7.50
C VAL A 22 6.09 -7.41 -7.60
N ALA A 23 7.17 -7.11 -8.31
CA ALA A 23 8.29 -8.01 -8.51
C ALA A 23 9.59 -7.51 -7.87
N GLY A 24 10.55 -8.39 -7.68
CA GLY A 24 11.90 -8.05 -7.20
C GLY A 24 11.99 -7.77 -5.71
N LEU A 25 10.95 -8.08 -4.91
CA LEU A 25 11.01 -8.03 -3.46
C LEU A 25 11.49 -9.38 -2.90
N PRO A 26 12.34 -9.40 -1.86
CA PRO A 26 12.69 -10.65 -1.19
C PRO A 26 11.46 -11.26 -0.52
N ALA A 27 11.43 -12.59 -0.38
CA ALA A 27 10.35 -13.33 0.27
C ALA A 27 10.09 -12.95 1.75
N ARG A 28 10.94 -12.14 2.35
CA ARG A 28 10.75 -11.50 3.66
C ARG A 28 10.40 -10.03 3.46
N ARG A 29 9.56 -9.48 4.35
CA ARG A 29 9.14 -8.07 4.36
C ARG A 29 10.27 -7.15 3.93
N ALA A 30 10.01 -6.29 2.96
CA ALA A 30 10.96 -5.27 2.56
C ALA A 30 11.29 -4.37 3.75
N ARG A 31 12.58 -4.14 3.97
CA ARG A 31 13.03 -3.14 4.95
C ARG A 31 12.82 -1.75 4.36
N PRO A 32 12.55 -0.72 5.18
CA PRO A 32 12.52 0.66 4.70
C PRO A 32 13.75 0.97 3.84
N GLY A 33 13.53 1.59 2.67
CA GLY A 33 14.61 1.98 1.75
C GLY A 33 15.00 0.93 0.69
N ARG A 34 14.45 -0.28 0.70
CA ARG A 34 14.69 -1.24 -0.40
C ARG A 34 13.88 -0.91 -1.63
N ALA A 35 14.54 -1.02 -2.78
CA ALA A 35 13.88 -0.89 -4.06
C ALA A 35 13.02 -2.13 -4.36
N GLY A 36 11.85 -1.89 -4.93
CA GLY A 36 10.95 -2.89 -5.49
C GLY A 36 10.53 -2.48 -6.90
N LEU A 37 10.11 -3.43 -7.69
CA LEU A 37 9.66 -3.21 -9.05
C LEU A 37 8.15 -3.41 -9.13
N LEU A 38 7.44 -2.40 -9.63
CA LEU A 38 6.04 -2.52 -10.03
C LEU A 38 6.04 -2.86 -11.53
N GLU A 39 5.62 -4.07 -11.86
CA GLU A 39 5.45 -4.52 -13.24
C GLU A 39 3.98 -4.32 -13.63
N ILE A 40 3.71 -3.29 -14.43
CA ILE A 40 2.39 -2.94 -14.91
C ILE A 40 2.15 -3.70 -16.24
N ASP A 41 0.94 -4.23 -16.41
CA ASP A 41 0.57 -4.85 -17.68
C ASP A 41 0.75 -3.82 -18.80
N PRO A 42 1.44 -4.16 -19.90
CA PRO A 42 1.64 -3.25 -21.04
C PRO A 42 0.35 -2.62 -21.58
N ALA A 43 -0.79 -3.30 -21.45
CA ALA A 43 -2.10 -2.76 -21.81
C ALA A 43 -2.47 -1.48 -21.04
N PHE A 44 -1.84 -1.24 -19.87
CA PHE A 44 -2.07 -0.06 -19.05
C PHE A 44 -0.88 0.92 -19.05
N GLU A 45 0.07 0.78 -19.96
CA GLU A 45 1.25 1.64 -20.00
C GLU A 45 0.90 3.12 -20.16
N ASP A 46 -0.14 3.43 -20.96
CA ASP A 46 -0.61 4.80 -21.18
C ASP A 46 -1.11 5.47 -19.89
N ALA A 47 -1.60 4.70 -18.91
CA ALA A 47 -1.98 5.23 -17.60
C ALA A 47 -0.79 5.77 -16.80
N LEU A 48 0.44 5.48 -17.19
CA LEU A 48 1.65 6.01 -16.59
C LEU A 48 2.10 7.36 -17.20
N LEU A 49 1.32 7.93 -18.13
CA LEU A 49 1.65 9.24 -18.69
C LEU A 49 1.72 10.29 -17.57
N GLY A 50 2.79 11.05 -17.53
CA GLY A 50 3.00 12.08 -16.50
C GLY A 50 3.52 11.57 -15.14
N ILE A 51 3.58 10.26 -14.87
CA ILE A 51 4.01 9.70 -13.57
C ILE A 51 5.40 10.18 -13.13
N LYS A 52 6.25 10.58 -14.08
CA LYS A 52 7.60 11.10 -13.80
C LYS A 52 7.59 12.42 -13.01
N GLN A 53 6.48 13.14 -13.00
CA GLN A 53 6.32 14.39 -12.26
C GLN A 53 6.03 14.16 -10.77
N ALA A 54 5.58 12.95 -10.39
CA ALA A 54 5.35 12.57 -9.01
C ALA A 54 6.60 11.97 -8.39
N SER A 55 7.11 12.55 -7.31
CA SER A 55 8.23 12.00 -6.54
C SER A 55 7.83 10.81 -5.68
N HIS A 56 6.61 10.84 -5.14
CA HIS A 56 6.05 9.81 -4.27
C HIS A 56 4.67 9.37 -4.78
N LEU A 57 4.37 8.12 -4.51
CA LEU A 57 3.16 7.45 -4.98
C LEU A 57 2.49 6.71 -3.82
N HIS A 58 1.17 6.76 -3.75
CA HIS A 58 0.40 5.74 -3.05
C HIS A 58 0.34 4.50 -3.92
N VAL A 59 0.80 3.39 -3.39
CA VAL A 59 0.72 2.08 -4.02
C VAL A 59 -0.25 1.22 -3.23
N LEU A 60 -1.34 0.81 -3.88
CA LEU A 60 -2.35 -0.06 -3.31
C LEU A 60 -2.17 -1.46 -3.88
N TYR A 61 -2.19 -2.46 -3.01
CA TYR A 61 -1.97 -3.85 -3.40
C TYR A 61 -2.83 -4.81 -2.58
N TRP A 62 -3.05 -5.99 -3.14
CA TRP A 62 -3.86 -7.02 -2.52
C TRP A 62 -3.00 -8.01 -1.76
N LEU A 63 -3.16 -8.08 -0.44
CA LEU A 63 -2.44 -9.01 0.42
C LEU A 63 -3.03 -10.42 0.30
N HIS A 64 -2.84 -11.04 -0.86
CA HIS A 64 -3.51 -12.25 -1.33
C HIS A 64 -3.31 -13.49 -0.45
N GLN A 65 -2.25 -13.50 0.37
CA GLN A 65 -1.95 -14.59 1.31
C GLN A 65 -2.47 -14.32 2.73
N ALA A 66 -3.13 -13.17 2.97
CA ALA A 66 -3.60 -12.82 4.30
C ALA A 66 -4.95 -13.47 4.62
N PRO A 67 -5.14 -14.04 5.84
CA PRO A 67 -6.45 -14.50 6.30
C PRO A 67 -7.47 -13.36 6.34
N ARG A 68 -8.70 -13.64 5.88
CA ARG A 68 -9.75 -12.63 5.72
C ARG A 68 -10.82 -12.62 6.82
N GLN A 69 -10.87 -13.67 7.65
CA GLN A 69 -11.89 -13.84 8.71
C GLN A 69 -11.52 -13.12 10.01
N THR A 70 -10.31 -12.56 10.10
CA THR A 70 -9.84 -11.91 11.31
C THR A 70 -10.52 -10.56 11.51
N LEU A 71 -11.23 -10.39 12.63
CA LEU A 71 -11.91 -9.14 12.99
C LEU A 71 -11.19 -8.37 14.11
N ARG A 72 -10.40 -9.07 14.95
CA ARG A 72 -9.63 -8.48 16.06
C ARG A 72 -8.26 -9.12 16.15
N ARG A 73 -7.28 -8.32 16.57
CA ARG A 73 -5.92 -8.81 16.82
C ARG A 73 -5.24 -8.04 17.95
N PRO A 74 -4.35 -8.69 18.71
CA PRO A 74 -3.42 -7.98 19.57
C PRO A 74 -2.49 -7.09 18.74
N THR A 75 -2.29 -5.85 19.16
CA THR A 75 -1.32 -4.95 18.54
C THR A 75 0.10 -5.26 19.01
N PRO A 76 1.12 -5.21 18.12
CA PRO A 76 2.49 -5.59 18.46
C PRO A 76 3.13 -4.70 19.53
N HIS A 77 2.67 -3.46 19.71
CA HIS A 77 3.29 -2.50 20.62
C HIS A 77 2.92 -2.72 22.09
N ASP A 78 1.66 -3.07 22.36
CA ASP A 78 1.12 -3.12 23.72
C ASP A 78 0.34 -4.40 24.01
N GLY A 79 0.19 -5.30 23.04
CA GLY A 79 -0.55 -6.55 23.19
C GLY A 79 -2.06 -6.39 23.33
N VAL A 80 -2.59 -5.17 23.28
CA VAL A 80 -4.02 -4.90 23.48
C VAL A 80 -4.82 -5.38 22.28
N LEU A 81 -5.92 -6.09 22.55
CA LEU A 81 -6.82 -6.58 21.51
C LEU A 81 -7.61 -5.42 20.89
N ARG A 82 -7.47 -5.23 19.58
CA ARG A 82 -8.17 -4.19 18.82
C ARG A 82 -8.85 -4.74 17.58
N GLY A 83 -9.93 -4.08 17.15
CA GLY A 83 -10.54 -4.34 15.85
C GLY A 83 -9.55 -4.04 14.72
N VAL A 84 -9.56 -4.84 13.65
CA VAL A 84 -8.60 -4.70 12.56
C VAL A 84 -8.70 -3.37 11.83
N PHE A 85 -9.86 -2.70 11.87
CA PHE A 85 -10.03 -1.37 11.27
C PHE A 85 -9.37 -0.24 12.09
N ALA A 86 -9.09 -0.48 13.37
CA ALA A 86 -8.27 0.41 14.18
C ALA A 86 -6.77 0.15 14.03
N THR A 87 -6.36 -0.74 13.15
CA THR A 87 -4.96 -1.15 12.94
C THR A 87 -4.64 -1.23 11.45
N ARG A 88 -3.36 -1.35 11.12
CA ARG A 88 -2.89 -1.65 9.76
C ARG A 88 -2.51 -3.13 9.59
N SER A 89 -3.15 -4.03 10.34
CA SER A 89 -2.94 -5.46 10.21
C SER A 89 -3.27 -5.95 8.79
N PRO A 90 -2.43 -6.79 8.18
CA PRO A 90 -2.72 -7.40 6.88
C PRO A 90 -3.92 -8.37 6.95
N GLN A 91 -4.15 -9.00 8.10
CA GLN A 91 -5.27 -9.93 8.31
C GLN A 91 -6.54 -9.12 8.60
N ARG A 92 -7.38 -8.98 7.59
CA ARG A 92 -8.62 -8.20 7.61
C ARG A 92 -9.58 -8.66 6.51
N PRO A 93 -10.89 -8.34 6.58
CA PRO A 93 -11.87 -8.80 5.59
C PRO A 93 -11.50 -8.44 4.15
N ASN A 94 -11.07 -7.20 3.91
CA ASN A 94 -10.50 -6.76 2.64
C ASN A 94 -9.01 -6.43 2.85
N PRO A 95 -8.09 -7.37 2.58
CA PRO A 95 -6.69 -7.22 2.89
C PRO A 95 -5.97 -6.35 1.86
N ILE A 96 -6.39 -5.09 1.77
CA ILE A 96 -5.76 -4.08 0.92
C ILE A 96 -4.59 -3.48 1.68
N GLY A 97 -3.39 -3.62 1.11
CA GLY A 97 -2.19 -2.93 1.55
C GLY A 97 -2.07 -1.57 0.88
N MET A 98 -1.47 -0.62 1.59
CA MET A 98 -1.15 0.71 1.08
C MET A 98 0.24 1.11 1.56
N ALA A 99 1.06 1.58 0.64
CA ALA A 99 2.36 2.16 0.95
C ALA A 99 2.52 3.51 0.27
N VAL A 100 3.22 4.42 0.92
CA VAL A 100 3.78 5.61 0.26
C VAL A 100 5.17 5.23 -0.21
N ALA A 101 5.35 5.13 -1.52
CA ALA A 101 6.59 4.71 -2.14
C ALA A 101 7.25 5.89 -2.87
N GLN A 102 8.56 6.03 -2.74
CA GLN A 102 9.33 6.96 -3.55
C GLN A 102 9.53 6.38 -4.95
N ARG A 103 9.16 7.12 -5.98
CA ARG A 103 9.45 6.73 -7.36
C ARG A 103 10.93 6.98 -7.65
N LEU A 104 11.65 5.96 -8.03
CA LEU A 104 13.07 6.06 -8.38
C LEU A 104 13.25 6.19 -9.90
N ARG A 105 12.62 5.30 -10.68
CA ARG A 105 12.78 5.26 -12.14
C ARG A 105 11.55 4.66 -12.82
N ARG A 106 11.30 5.03 -14.08
CA ARG A 106 10.35 4.38 -14.97
C ARG A 106 11.07 3.90 -16.25
N GLU A 107 10.78 2.67 -16.65
CA GLU A 107 11.17 2.07 -17.92
C GLU A 107 9.97 1.37 -18.55
N GLY A 108 9.40 1.97 -19.60
CA GLY A 108 8.18 1.46 -20.20
C GLY A 108 7.06 1.31 -19.17
N ALA A 109 6.49 0.12 -19.09
CA ALA A 109 5.45 -0.26 -18.12
C ALA A 109 6.02 -0.68 -16.75
N ARG A 110 7.27 -0.39 -16.43
CA ARG A 110 7.92 -0.75 -15.17
C ARG A 110 8.27 0.47 -14.35
N LEU A 111 7.95 0.45 -13.06
CA LEU A 111 8.33 1.47 -12.09
C LEU A 111 9.21 0.88 -11.01
N LEU A 112 10.44 1.39 -10.91
CA LEU A 112 11.31 1.14 -9.77
C LEU A 112 10.93 2.13 -8.66
N VAL A 113 10.61 1.61 -7.49
CA VAL A 113 10.19 2.39 -6.31
C VAL A 113 10.91 1.90 -5.06
N SER A 114 10.92 2.72 -4.01
CA SER A 114 11.35 2.29 -2.67
C SER A 114 10.23 2.52 -1.65
N GLY A 115 10.23 1.76 -0.55
CA GLY A 115 9.25 1.92 0.52
C GLY A 115 8.05 0.97 0.46
N LEU A 116 8.10 -0.08 -0.37
CA LEU A 116 7.07 -1.12 -0.36
C LEU A 116 7.24 -2.07 0.82
N ASP A 117 6.12 -2.52 1.37
CA ASP A 117 6.04 -3.51 2.46
C ASP A 117 5.08 -4.65 2.07
N CYS A 118 5.39 -5.33 0.99
CA CYS A 118 4.64 -6.48 0.51
C CYS A 118 5.58 -7.57 0.02
N LEU A 119 5.04 -8.76 -0.24
CA LEU A 119 5.79 -9.89 -0.79
C LEU A 119 5.95 -9.76 -2.30
N ASP A 120 6.94 -10.45 -2.83
CA ASP A 120 7.07 -10.65 -4.27
C ASP A 120 5.82 -11.33 -4.85
N GLY A 121 5.43 -10.94 -6.06
CA GLY A 121 4.20 -11.44 -6.71
C GLY A 121 2.89 -10.91 -6.10
N THR A 122 2.93 -9.95 -5.15
CA THR A 122 1.71 -9.33 -4.62
C THR A 122 0.96 -8.58 -5.72
N PRO A 123 -0.34 -8.88 -5.94
CA PRO A 123 -1.13 -8.19 -6.96
C PRO A 123 -1.25 -6.68 -6.68
N LEU A 124 -0.92 -5.87 -7.68
CA LEU A 124 -1.10 -4.43 -7.65
C LEU A 124 -2.55 -4.07 -7.96
N ILE A 125 -3.17 -3.22 -7.15
CA ILE A 125 -4.54 -2.76 -7.35
C ILE A 125 -4.55 -1.41 -8.05
N ASP A 126 -3.77 -0.44 -7.56
CA ASP A 126 -3.81 0.95 -8.04
C ASP A 126 -2.52 1.69 -7.68
N ILE A 127 -2.25 2.75 -8.43
CA ILE A 127 -1.18 3.71 -8.17
C ILE A 127 -1.78 5.12 -8.25
N LYS A 128 -1.51 5.95 -7.24
CA LYS A 128 -1.92 7.36 -7.22
C LYS A 128 -0.72 8.24 -6.87
N PRO A 129 -0.62 9.46 -7.40
CA PRO A 129 0.38 10.40 -6.91
C PRO A 129 0.11 10.75 -5.45
N TYR A 130 1.16 10.87 -4.66
CA TYR A 130 1.07 11.45 -3.31
C TYR A 130 0.93 12.97 -3.43
N LEU A 131 -0.13 13.52 -2.88
CA LEU A 131 -0.44 14.96 -2.90
C LEU A 131 -0.21 15.55 -1.50
N PRO A 132 0.92 16.24 -1.24
CA PRO A 132 1.24 16.74 0.10
C PRO A 132 0.14 17.60 0.73
N GLN A 133 -0.59 18.36 -0.08
CA GLN A 133 -1.66 19.24 0.39
C GLN A 133 -2.92 18.47 0.84
N ALA A 134 -3.14 17.27 0.31
CA ALA A 134 -4.31 16.45 0.60
C ALA A 134 -4.00 15.28 1.54
N ASP A 135 -2.82 14.69 1.41
CA ASP A 135 -2.49 13.41 2.06
C ASP A 135 -1.75 13.60 3.39
N CYS A 136 -1.17 14.79 3.62
CA CYS A 136 -0.48 15.10 4.86
C CYS A 136 -1.43 15.77 5.86
N VAL A 137 -1.60 15.15 7.03
CA VAL A 137 -2.36 15.70 8.16
C VAL A 137 -1.43 15.83 9.36
N PRO A 138 -0.72 16.97 9.53
CA PRO A 138 0.33 17.13 10.55
C PRO A 138 -0.16 16.92 11.99
N GLY A 139 -1.41 17.20 12.28
CA GLY A 139 -2.02 17.01 13.60
C GLY A 139 -2.66 15.64 13.83
N ALA A 140 -2.55 14.71 12.89
CA ALA A 140 -3.14 13.37 13.05
C ALA A 140 -2.46 12.62 14.21
N THR A 141 -3.28 11.99 15.06
CA THR A 141 -2.80 11.24 16.22
C THR A 141 -3.34 9.82 16.21
N LEU A 142 -2.57 8.91 16.79
CA LEU A 142 -2.97 7.53 17.06
C LEU A 142 -2.60 7.21 18.51
N ALA A 143 -3.54 7.42 19.44
CA ALA A 143 -3.29 7.47 20.88
C ALA A 143 -2.62 6.21 21.48
N TRP A 144 -2.79 5.06 20.82
CA TRP A 144 -2.19 3.79 21.28
C TRP A 144 -0.81 3.50 20.66
N GLN A 145 -0.34 4.36 19.77
CA GLN A 145 1.00 4.24 19.18
C GLN A 145 1.88 5.37 19.72
N PRO A 146 3.09 5.09 20.20
CA PRO A 146 3.99 6.15 20.63
C PRO A 146 4.24 7.12 19.49
N ALA A 147 4.35 8.39 19.82
CA ALA A 147 4.73 9.42 18.86
C ALA A 147 6.03 9.01 18.14
N PRO A 148 6.14 9.20 16.83
CA PRO A 148 7.39 8.97 16.13
C PRO A 148 8.49 9.82 16.77
N ALA A 149 9.69 9.27 16.85
CA ALA A 149 10.85 10.07 17.28
C ALA A 149 10.97 11.32 16.40
N PRO A 150 11.31 12.48 16.95
CA PRO A 150 11.48 13.69 16.18
C PRO A 150 12.49 13.44 15.07
N VAL A 151 12.12 13.82 13.85
CA VAL A 151 13.01 13.74 12.68
C VAL A 151 14.19 14.68 12.98
N PRO A 152 15.45 14.21 12.96
CA PRO A 152 16.58 15.08 13.15
C PRO A 152 16.54 16.19 12.07
N ALA A 153 16.78 17.43 12.50
CA ALA A 153 16.90 18.54 11.58
C ALA A 153 17.95 18.22 10.51
N PRO A 154 17.73 18.63 9.24
CA PRO A 154 18.76 18.49 8.23
C PRO A 154 20.05 19.13 8.73
N ALA A 155 21.15 18.43 8.58
CA ALA A 155 22.46 18.95 8.93
C ALA A 155 22.71 20.25 8.11
N PRO A 156 23.35 21.27 8.70
CA PRO A 156 23.65 22.54 8.04
C PRO A 156 24.54 22.38 6.82
#